data_44c44e20b0f6fff3203e2f20fcc58d16
#
_entry.id   44c44e20b0f6fff3203e2f20fcc58d16
#
_cell.length_a   1.000
_cell.length_b   1.000
_cell.length_c   1.000
_cell.angle_alpha   90.00
_cell.angle_beta   90.00
_cell.angle_gamma   90.00
#
_symmetry.space_group_name_H-M   'P 1'
#
loop_
_entity.id
_entity.type
_entity.pdbx_description
1 polymer ?
#
loop_
_entity_poly.entity_id
_entity_poly.type
_entity_poly.pdbx_seq_one_letter_code
_entity_poly.pdbx_strand_id
1 'polypeptide(L)'
;MEQSTHSQPKVGEMAPDFRLAAAGGGDIALSDFLGRKNLLLWFSKGLFCPFCRRNMAHLSQAYAQFQSSDAEILQITHNTVEEANLYFRNYHLSTPYLCDPDREVHLRYGIALEQQTIGATAANTATSCVMVAGDLLLHGQKSPSPVAPIMRMGARFQSPQLVVAADRTGVVRHVQRIGHADTLPTVAELLSVLEPLRSASSSVAQAG
;
A
#
# COMPACT_ATOMS: atom_id res chain seq x y z
N MET A 1 -26.29 9.71 2.90
CA MET A 1 -24.97 10.19 3.28
C MET A 1 -24.17 10.35 1.99
N GLU A 2 -23.96 11.58 1.60
CA GLU A 2 -23.22 11.95 0.38
C GLU A 2 -21.74 11.62 0.63
N GLN A 3 -21.25 10.56 -0.01
CA GLN A 3 -19.80 10.26 0.01
C GLN A 3 -19.14 11.36 -0.84
N SER A 4 -18.48 12.28 -0.16
CA SER A 4 -17.64 13.29 -0.81
C SER A 4 -16.55 12.53 -1.59
N THR A 5 -16.76 12.39 -2.90
CA THR A 5 -15.79 11.77 -3.80
C THR A 5 -14.65 12.76 -4.01
N HIS A 6 -13.61 12.65 -3.18
CA HIS A 6 -12.35 13.34 -3.45
C HIS A 6 -11.76 12.77 -4.74
N SER A 7 -11.26 13.65 -5.60
CA SER A 7 -10.53 13.23 -6.77
C SER A 7 -9.17 12.65 -6.36
N GLN A 8 -8.69 11.68 -7.14
CA GLN A 8 -7.33 11.18 -6.99
C GLN A 8 -6.33 12.34 -7.12
N PRO A 9 -5.30 12.44 -6.25
CA PRO A 9 -4.31 13.50 -6.33
C PRO A 9 -3.56 13.43 -7.66
N LYS A 10 -3.24 14.60 -8.22
CA LYS A 10 -2.55 14.70 -9.50
C LYS A 10 -1.08 15.08 -9.31
N VAL A 11 -0.26 14.72 -10.29
CA VAL A 11 1.13 15.17 -10.32
C VAL A 11 1.18 16.69 -10.32
N GLY A 12 2.00 17.26 -9.41
CA GLY A 12 2.13 18.68 -9.17
C GLY A 12 1.25 19.24 -8.03
N GLU A 13 0.26 18.48 -7.54
CA GLU A 13 -0.54 18.85 -6.37
C GLU A 13 0.13 18.41 -5.06
N MET A 14 -0.26 19.03 -3.95
CA MET A 14 0.13 18.56 -2.63
C MET A 14 -0.57 17.24 -2.32
N ALA A 15 0.19 16.27 -1.82
CA ALA A 15 -0.39 15.02 -1.32
C ALA A 15 -1.30 15.32 -0.12
N PRO A 16 -2.54 14.82 -0.09
CA PRO A 16 -3.43 15.01 1.04
C PRO A 16 -2.81 14.48 2.34
N ASP A 17 -2.72 15.34 3.36
CA ASP A 17 -2.14 14.95 4.65
C ASP A 17 -3.03 13.93 5.38
N PHE A 18 -2.39 13.09 6.19
CA PHE A 18 -3.05 12.10 7.03
C PHE A 18 -2.24 11.82 8.29
N ARG A 19 -2.92 11.26 9.28
CA ARG A 19 -2.31 10.62 10.46
C ARG A 19 -3.04 9.31 10.70
N LEU A 20 -2.30 8.20 10.70
CA LEU A 20 -2.85 6.85 10.86
C LEU A 20 -2.07 6.07 11.90
N ALA A 21 -2.77 5.21 12.61
CA ALA A 21 -2.17 4.25 13.53
C ALA A 21 -1.35 3.21 12.75
N ALA A 22 -0.15 2.92 13.24
CA ALA A 22 0.74 1.92 12.67
C ALA A 22 0.62 0.56 13.38
N ALA A 23 0.79 -0.53 12.65
CA ALA A 23 1.03 -1.83 13.25
C ALA A 23 2.31 -1.78 14.08
N GLY A 24 2.27 -2.40 15.26
CA GLY A 24 3.37 -2.31 16.23
C GLY A 24 3.30 -1.12 17.17
N GLY A 25 2.37 -0.18 16.96
CA GLY A 25 2.08 0.95 17.83
C GLY A 25 2.55 2.31 17.30
N GLY A 26 1.99 3.36 17.89
CA GLY A 26 2.21 4.75 17.49
C GLY A 26 1.39 5.16 16.27
N ASP A 27 1.43 6.46 15.99
CA ASP A 27 0.83 7.07 14.80
C ASP A 27 1.92 7.60 13.88
N ILE A 28 1.65 7.56 12.59
CA ILE A 28 2.51 8.11 11.54
C ILE A 28 1.67 9.07 10.69
N ALA A 29 2.20 10.29 10.49
CA ALA A 29 1.62 11.28 9.61
C ALA A 29 2.50 11.48 8.37
N LEU A 30 1.90 11.88 7.24
CA LEU A 30 2.65 12.29 6.06
C LEU A 30 3.60 13.44 6.40
N SER A 31 3.12 14.39 7.19
CA SER A 31 3.88 15.58 7.64
C SER A 31 5.15 15.25 8.43
N ASP A 32 5.26 14.06 9.04
CA ASP A 32 6.46 13.62 9.77
C ASP A 32 7.70 13.47 8.86
N PHE A 33 7.49 13.37 7.55
CA PHE A 33 8.53 13.17 6.54
C PHE A 33 8.83 14.42 5.71
N LEU A 34 8.01 15.46 5.79
CA LEU A 34 8.23 16.69 5.03
C LEU A 34 9.58 17.34 5.39
N GLY A 35 10.28 17.79 4.38
CA GLY A 35 11.63 18.34 4.50
C GLY A 35 12.73 17.28 4.71
N ARG A 36 12.37 16.01 4.91
CA ARG A 36 13.30 14.95 5.35
C ARG A 36 13.47 13.84 4.31
N LYS A 37 12.38 13.25 3.80
CA LYS A 37 12.41 12.10 2.89
C LYS A 37 11.38 12.24 1.78
N ASN A 38 11.68 11.66 0.64
CA ASN A 38 10.67 11.37 -0.37
C ASN A 38 9.75 10.25 0.15
N LEU A 39 8.52 10.20 -0.32
CA LEU A 39 7.53 9.22 0.13
C LEU A 39 7.04 8.35 -1.03
N LEU A 40 6.92 7.07 -0.78
CA LEU A 40 6.18 6.13 -1.60
C LEU A 40 4.99 5.62 -0.79
N LEU A 41 3.80 6.11 -1.11
CA LEU A 41 2.55 5.68 -0.49
C LEU A 41 1.98 4.53 -1.31
N TRP A 42 1.76 3.37 -0.70
CA TRP A 42 1.10 2.25 -1.35
C TRP A 42 -0.21 1.90 -0.64
N PHE A 43 -1.31 2.28 -1.25
CA PHE A 43 -2.65 1.88 -0.84
C PHE A 43 -2.93 0.48 -1.38
N SER A 44 -2.96 -0.49 -0.50
CA SER A 44 -3.14 -1.89 -0.87
C SER A 44 -4.45 -2.47 -0.34
N LYS A 45 -4.85 -3.61 -0.90
CA LYS A 45 -6.03 -4.35 -0.42
C LYS A 45 -5.83 -4.98 0.98
N GLY A 46 -4.64 -4.82 1.56
CA GLY A 46 -4.31 -5.31 2.89
C GLY A 46 -4.04 -6.82 2.96
N LEU A 47 -4.15 -7.35 4.17
CA LEU A 47 -3.72 -8.72 4.53
C LEU A 47 -4.59 -9.84 3.95
N PHE A 48 -5.78 -9.53 3.42
CA PHE A 48 -6.62 -10.55 2.78
C PHE A 48 -6.19 -10.88 1.37
N CYS A 49 -5.41 -9.98 0.73
CA CYS A 49 -4.94 -10.14 -0.62
C CYS A 49 -3.61 -10.91 -0.62
N PRO A 50 -3.58 -12.16 -1.10
CA PRO A 50 -2.33 -12.95 -1.11
C PRO A 50 -1.25 -12.31 -1.98
N PHE A 51 -1.63 -11.67 -3.09
CA PHE A 51 -0.69 -10.91 -3.94
C PHE A 51 -0.10 -9.71 -3.19
N CYS A 52 -0.91 -9.00 -2.41
CA CYS A 52 -0.45 -7.88 -1.61
C CYS A 52 0.52 -8.35 -0.52
N ARG A 53 0.23 -9.48 0.16
CA ARG A 53 1.14 -10.08 1.15
C ARG A 53 2.49 -10.44 0.53
N ARG A 54 2.49 -11.05 -0.66
CA ARG A 54 3.72 -11.39 -1.38
C ARG A 54 4.51 -10.14 -1.75
N ASN A 55 3.84 -9.13 -2.30
CA ASN A 55 4.49 -7.87 -2.67
C ASN A 55 5.03 -7.13 -1.43
N MET A 56 4.27 -7.11 -0.33
CA MET A 56 4.70 -6.58 0.97
C MET A 56 5.99 -7.25 1.45
N ALA A 57 6.11 -8.56 1.31
CA ALA A 57 7.35 -9.28 1.66
C ALA A 57 8.54 -8.86 0.78
N HIS A 58 8.34 -8.69 -0.53
CA HIS A 58 9.38 -8.19 -1.43
C HIS A 58 9.81 -6.76 -1.08
N LEU A 59 8.87 -5.87 -0.79
CA LEU A 59 9.17 -4.50 -0.35
C LEU A 59 9.93 -4.48 0.97
N SER A 60 9.55 -5.34 1.92
CA SER A 60 10.24 -5.48 3.19
C SER A 60 11.69 -5.95 3.02
N GLN A 61 11.93 -6.91 2.12
CA GLN A 61 13.29 -7.37 1.80
C GLN A 61 14.14 -6.28 1.12
N ALA A 62 13.51 -5.45 0.30
CA ALA A 62 14.16 -4.36 -0.41
C ALA A 62 14.21 -3.04 0.39
N TYR A 63 13.74 -3.01 1.63
CA TYR A 63 13.55 -1.77 2.39
C TYR A 63 14.82 -0.92 2.51
N ALA A 64 15.99 -1.55 2.72
CA ALA A 64 17.26 -0.86 2.75
C ALA A 64 17.59 -0.11 1.44
N GLN A 65 17.12 -0.62 0.28
CA GLN A 65 17.32 0.04 -1.01
C GLN A 65 16.50 1.33 -1.10
N PHE A 66 15.27 1.32 -0.58
CA PHE A 66 14.43 2.52 -0.51
C PHE A 66 15.02 3.55 0.44
N GLN A 67 15.52 3.13 1.60
CA GLN A 67 16.19 4.01 2.55
C GLN A 67 17.44 4.65 1.95
N SER A 68 18.25 3.89 1.19
CA SER A 68 19.42 4.41 0.49
C SER A 68 19.07 5.35 -0.67
N SER A 69 17.84 5.27 -1.17
CA SER A 69 17.27 6.20 -2.17
C SER A 69 16.62 7.43 -1.52
N ASP A 70 16.84 7.63 -0.21
CA ASP A 70 16.31 8.74 0.57
C ASP A 70 14.77 8.82 0.52
N ALA A 71 14.15 7.65 0.52
CA ALA A 71 12.71 7.50 0.48
C ALA A 71 12.19 6.62 1.63
N GLU A 72 10.97 6.93 2.07
CA GLU A 72 10.20 6.07 2.97
C GLU A 72 9.03 5.45 2.22
N ILE A 73 8.77 4.17 2.51
CA ILE A 73 7.58 3.48 2.01
C ILE A 73 6.55 3.41 3.13
N LEU A 74 5.36 3.92 2.88
CA LEU A 74 4.23 3.80 3.77
C LEU A 74 3.16 2.93 3.10
N GLN A 75 2.94 1.76 3.66
CA GLN A 75 1.86 0.88 3.20
C GLN A 75 0.58 1.21 3.97
N ILE A 76 -0.45 1.63 3.25
CA ILE A 76 -1.74 2.06 3.83
C ILE A 76 -2.80 1.02 3.45
N THR A 77 -3.54 0.54 4.45
CA THR A 77 -4.53 -0.52 4.25
C THR A 77 -5.77 -0.27 5.10
N HIS A 78 -6.87 -0.93 4.73
CA HIS A 78 -8.11 -0.87 5.50
C HIS A 78 -8.23 -1.98 6.58
N ASN A 79 -7.11 -2.56 7.00
CA ASN A 79 -7.08 -3.42 8.18
C ASN A 79 -7.19 -2.62 9.47
N THR A 80 -7.69 -3.25 10.52
CA THR A 80 -7.55 -2.69 11.88
C THR A 80 -6.14 -2.95 12.41
N VAL A 81 -5.75 -2.19 13.44
CA VAL A 81 -4.45 -2.38 14.11
C VAL A 81 -4.35 -3.78 14.74
N GLU A 82 -5.46 -4.29 15.27
CA GLU A 82 -5.53 -5.64 15.87
C GLU A 82 -5.28 -6.73 14.83
N GLU A 83 -5.94 -6.63 13.65
CA GLU A 83 -5.73 -7.57 12.54
C GLU A 83 -4.27 -7.54 12.07
N ALA A 84 -3.70 -6.36 11.93
CA ALA A 84 -2.32 -6.17 11.51
C ALA A 84 -1.34 -6.74 12.55
N ASN A 85 -1.50 -6.42 13.81
CA ASN A 85 -0.66 -6.93 14.89
C ASN A 85 -0.75 -8.45 15.03
N LEU A 86 -1.95 -9.03 14.86
CA LEU A 86 -2.13 -10.48 14.89
C LEU A 86 -1.35 -11.17 13.75
N TYR A 87 -1.38 -10.59 12.55
CA TYR A 87 -0.63 -11.10 11.40
C TYR A 87 0.88 -10.99 11.64
N PHE A 88 1.37 -9.83 12.08
CA PHE A 88 2.80 -9.55 12.24
C PHE A 88 3.44 -10.24 13.47
N ARG A 89 2.69 -10.91 14.32
CA ARG A 89 3.26 -11.85 15.31
C ARG A 89 4.06 -12.98 14.67
N ASN A 90 3.67 -13.37 13.43
CA ASN A 90 4.29 -14.50 12.72
C ASN A 90 5.10 -14.07 11.50
N TYR A 91 5.02 -12.80 11.10
CA TYR A 91 5.68 -12.29 9.91
C TYR A 91 6.36 -10.97 10.23
N HIS A 92 7.67 -10.92 10.04
CA HIS A 92 8.41 -9.67 10.21
C HIS A 92 8.22 -8.77 9.00
N LEU A 93 7.90 -7.50 9.25
CA LEU A 93 7.79 -6.46 8.24
C LEU A 93 8.74 -5.31 8.62
N SER A 94 9.61 -4.93 7.70
CA SER A 94 10.54 -3.81 7.90
C SER A 94 9.92 -2.45 7.54
N THR A 95 8.95 -2.46 6.63
CA THR A 95 8.26 -1.24 6.18
C THR A 95 7.11 -0.85 7.11
N PRO A 96 6.86 0.44 7.36
CA PRO A 96 5.68 0.89 8.10
C PRO A 96 4.37 0.41 7.46
N TYR A 97 3.47 -0.10 8.30
CA TYR A 97 2.15 -0.58 7.92
C TYR A 97 1.07 0.21 8.65
N LEU A 98 0.32 1.01 7.90
CA LEU A 98 -0.64 1.96 8.42
C LEU A 98 -2.07 1.44 8.23
N CYS A 99 -2.88 1.64 9.26
CA CYS A 99 -4.25 1.12 9.34
C CYS A 99 -5.27 2.24 9.15
N ASP A 100 -6.11 2.12 8.14
CA ASP A 100 -7.20 3.04 7.77
C ASP A 100 -8.53 2.25 7.70
N PRO A 101 -9.03 1.69 8.83
CA PRO A 101 -10.17 0.79 8.83
C PRO A 101 -11.45 1.46 8.33
N ASP A 102 -11.63 2.74 8.60
CA ASP A 102 -12.78 3.55 8.18
C ASP A 102 -12.65 4.07 6.75
N ARG A 103 -11.48 3.85 6.13
CA ARG A 103 -11.17 4.22 4.74
C ARG A 103 -11.22 5.73 4.45
N GLU A 104 -11.09 6.55 5.46
CA GLU A 104 -11.12 8.01 5.29
C GLU A 104 -9.96 8.52 4.42
N VAL A 105 -8.75 7.99 4.66
CA VAL A 105 -7.56 8.34 3.86
C VAL A 105 -7.66 7.74 2.46
N HIS A 106 -8.16 6.49 2.31
CA HIS A 106 -8.43 5.92 0.99
C HIS A 106 -9.38 6.81 0.18
N LEU A 107 -10.49 7.26 0.76
CA LEU A 107 -11.46 8.14 0.10
C LEU A 107 -10.85 9.50 -0.25
N ARG A 108 -10.02 10.07 0.64
CA ARG A 108 -9.30 11.33 0.42
C ARG A 108 -8.34 11.23 -0.75
N TYR A 109 -7.77 10.04 -1.00
CA TYR A 109 -6.93 9.73 -2.16
C TYR A 109 -7.72 9.24 -3.38
N GLY A 110 -9.05 9.37 -3.38
CA GLY A 110 -9.91 8.98 -4.50
C GLY A 110 -10.06 7.48 -4.69
N ILE A 111 -9.81 6.68 -3.64
CA ILE A 111 -9.89 5.22 -3.69
C ILE A 111 -11.24 4.78 -3.11
N ALA A 112 -12.26 4.77 -3.95
CA ALA A 112 -13.58 4.23 -3.62
C ALA A 112 -13.65 2.72 -3.86
N LEU A 113 -14.69 2.08 -3.29
CA LEU A 113 -15.01 0.69 -3.62
C LEU A 113 -15.60 0.62 -5.03
N GLU A 114 -15.07 -0.28 -5.83
CA GLU A 114 -15.53 -0.54 -7.19
C GLU A 114 -16.21 -1.88 -7.31
N GLN A 115 -17.29 -1.91 -8.04
CA GLN A 115 -18.01 -3.15 -8.33
C GLN A 115 -17.25 -3.96 -9.37
N GLN A 116 -16.97 -5.21 -9.04
CA GLN A 116 -16.34 -6.15 -9.96
C GLN A 116 -17.36 -6.85 -10.85
N THR A 117 -16.93 -7.24 -12.04
CA THR A 117 -17.70 -8.15 -12.90
C THR A 117 -17.76 -9.53 -12.26
N ILE A 118 -18.80 -10.30 -12.56
CA ILE A 118 -18.96 -11.68 -12.06
C ILE A 118 -17.75 -12.55 -12.46
N GLY A 119 -17.26 -12.39 -13.70
CA GLY A 119 -16.10 -13.13 -14.18
C GLY A 119 -14.82 -12.79 -13.41
N ALA A 120 -14.56 -11.49 -13.14
CA ALA A 120 -13.41 -11.06 -12.33
C ALA A 120 -13.52 -11.57 -10.88
N THR A 121 -14.71 -11.53 -10.28
CA THR A 121 -14.96 -12.06 -8.95
C THR A 121 -14.66 -13.56 -8.88
N ALA A 122 -15.15 -14.35 -9.85
CA ALA A 122 -14.89 -15.79 -9.93
C ALA A 122 -13.39 -16.11 -10.12
N ALA A 123 -12.71 -15.40 -11.02
CA ALA A 123 -11.28 -15.56 -11.25
C ALA A 123 -10.45 -15.24 -10.00
N ASN A 124 -10.75 -14.13 -9.32
CA ASN A 124 -10.09 -13.73 -8.07
C ASN A 124 -10.31 -14.76 -6.96
N THR A 125 -11.51 -15.29 -6.84
CA THR A 125 -11.82 -16.33 -5.86
C THR A 125 -11.03 -17.61 -6.14
N ALA A 126 -11.04 -18.10 -7.40
CA ALA A 126 -10.29 -19.27 -7.80
C ALA A 126 -8.79 -19.14 -7.54
N THR A 127 -8.21 -18.01 -7.95
CA THR A 127 -6.78 -17.72 -7.73
C THR A 127 -6.45 -17.66 -6.23
N SER A 128 -7.32 -17.05 -5.43
CA SER A 128 -7.13 -16.99 -3.97
C SER A 128 -7.20 -18.38 -3.32
N CYS A 129 -8.09 -19.26 -3.79
CA CYS A 129 -8.15 -20.64 -3.32
C CYS A 129 -6.85 -21.38 -3.60
N VAL A 130 -6.30 -21.27 -4.82
CA VAL A 130 -5.04 -21.91 -5.20
C VAL A 130 -3.87 -21.37 -4.36
N MET A 131 -3.78 -20.06 -4.17
CA MET A 131 -2.70 -19.45 -3.38
C MET A 131 -2.79 -19.83 -1.90
N VAL A 132 -3.99 -19.81 -1.32
CA VAL A 132 -4.20 -20.23 0.08
C VAL A 132 -3.88 -21.70 0.27
N ALA A 133 -4.28 -22.56 -0.68
CA ALA A 133 -3.93 -23.99 -0.65
C ALA A 133 -2.42 -24.20 -0.77
N GLY A 134 -1.73 -23.45 -1.65
CA GLY A 134 -0.27 -23.47 -1.77
C GLY A 134 0.43 -23.04 -0.49
N ASP A 135 -0.01 -21.94 0.13
CA ASP A 135 0.55 -21.45 1.41
C ASP A 135 0.37 -22.48 2.54
N LEU A 136 -0.80 -23.13 2.62
CA LEU A 136 -1.09 -24.18 3.60
C LEU A 136 -0.17 -25.39 3.43
N LEU A 137 0.02 -25.84 2.19
CA LEU A 137 0.83 -27.02 1.87
C LEU A 137 2.32 -26.77 2.08
N LEU A 138 2.81 -25.59 1.69
CA LEU A 138 4.25 -25.30 1.71
C LEU A 138 4.73 -24.73 3.04
N HIS A 139 3.92 -23.96 3.74
CA HIS A 139 4.33 -23.19 4.93
C HIS A 139 3.51 -23.49 6.19
N GLY A 140 2.50 -24.36 6.09
CA GLY A 140 1.55 -24.60 7.17
C GLY A 140 0.62 -23.40 7.44
N GLN A 141 -0.35 -23.61 8.32
CA GLN A 141 -1.31 -22.56 8.67
C GLN A 141 -0.67 -21.52 9.62
N LYS A 142 -0.22 -20.41 9.07
CA LYS A 142 0.29 -19.26 9.84
C LYS A 142 -0.67 -18.08 9.86
N SER A 143 -1.72 -18.11 9.05
CA SER A 143 -2.76 -17.08 9.02
C SER A 143 -3.91 -17.41 9.97
N PRO A 144 -4.49 -16.40 10.68
CA PRO A 144 -5.60 -16.63 11.62
C PRO A 144 -6.85 -17.27 10.98
N SER A 145 -7.07 -17.06 9.68
CA SER A 145 -8.15 -17.72 8.94
C SER A 145 -7.78 -17.86 7.46
N PRO A 146 -7.67 -19.09 6.94
CA PRO A 146 -7.44 -19.32 5.51
C PRO A 146 -8.67 -18.98 4.66
N VAL A 147 -9.85 -18.95 5.25
CA VAL A 147 -11.12 -18.71 4.53
C VAL A 147 -11.37 -17.20 4.32
N ALA A 148 -10.98 -16.36 5.26
CA ALA A 148 -11.20 -14.92 5.17
C ALA A 148 -10.62 -14.26 3.90
N PRO A 149 -9.38 -14.59 3.44
CA PRO A 149 -8.87 -14.11 2.17
C PRO A 149 -9.76 -14.49 0.98
N ILE A 150 -10.23 -15.73 0.93
CA ILE A 150 -11.07 -16.24 -0.15
C ILE A 150 -12.40 -15.48 -0.19
N MET A 151 -13.07 -15.34 0.94
CA MET A 151 -14.34 -14.63 1.03
C MET A 151 -14.20 -13.14 0.65
N ARG A 152 -13.14 -12.47 1.09
CA ARG A 152 -12.93 -11.04 0.81
C ARG A 152 -12.45 -10.78 -0.61
N MET A 153 -11.60 -11.64 -1.17
CA MET A 153 -11.21 -11.55 -2.60
C MET A 153 -12.35 -11.87 -3.55
N GLY A 154 -13.30 -12.72 -3.12
CA GLY A 154 -14.54 -12.98 -3.83
C GLY A 154 -15.62 -11.90 -3.63
N ALA A 155 -15.36 -10.86 -2.84
CA ALA A 155 -16.33 -9.80 -2.64
C ALA A 155 -16.59 -9.03 -3.95
N ARG A 156 -17.86 -8.71 -4.19
CA ARG A 156 -18.30 -8.00 -5.39
C ARG A 156 -17.78 -6.55 -5.44
N PHE A 157 -17.50 -5.97 -4.29
CA PHE A 157 -16.96 -4.62 -4.16
C PHE A 157 -15.55 -4.70 -3.59
N GLN A 158 -14.59 -4.16 -4.32
CA GLN A 158 -13.18 -4.14 -3.91
C GLN A 158 -12.56 -2.76 -4.16
N SER A 159 -11.54 -2.42 -3.37
CA SER A 159 -10.71 -1.26 -3.65
C SER A 159 -9.72 -1.56 -4.75
N PRO A 160 -9.53 -0.67 -5.71
CA PRO A 160 -8.29 -0.65 -6.49
C PRO A 160 -7.12 -0.35 -5.57
N GLN A 161 -5.91 -0.58 -6.05
CA GLN A 161 -4.72 -0.15 -5.37
C GLN A 161 -4.20 1.15 -5.99
N LEU A 162 -3.43 1.92 -5.23
CA LEU A 162 -2.84 3.15 -5.68
C LEU A 162 -1.40 3.25 -5.17
N VAL A 163 -0.49 3.63 -6.04
CA VAL A 163 0.87 4.03 -5.68
C VAL A 163 0.99 5.52 -5.95
N VAL A 164 1.45 6.27 -4.94
CA VAL A 164 1.73 7.70 -5.05
C VAL A 164 3.15 7.94 -4.60
N ALA A 165 3.97 8.59 -5.42
CA ALA A 165 5.25 9.11 -4.97
C ALA A 165 5.15 10.62 -4.77
N ALA A 166 5.57 11.09 -3.60
CA ALA A 166 5.67 12.51 -3.27
C ALA A 166 7.12 12.86 -2.93
N ASP A 167 7.54 14.05 -3.32
CA ASP A 167 8.85 14.55 -2.94
C ASP A 167 8.88 15.05 -1.48
N ARG A 168 10.06 15.46 -1.01
CA ARG A 168 10.26 15.99 0.36
C ARG A 168 9.38 17.19 0.70
N THR A 169 8.90 17.92 -0.31
CA THR A 169 8.00 19.06 -0.08
C THR A 169 6.54 18.64 0.02
N GLY A 170 6.25 17.34 -0.20
CA GLY A 170 4.90 16.80 -0.19
C GLY A 170 4.19 16.91 -1.54
N VAL A 171 4.89 17.37 -2.59
CA VAL A 171 4.31 17.48 -3.93
C VAL A 171 4.31 16.11 -4.61
N VAL A 172 3.16 15.70 -5.12
CA VAL A 172 2.99 14.45 -5.87
C VAL A 172 3.78 14.51 -7.17
N ARG A 173 4.63 13.51 -7.40
CA ARG A 173 5.48 13.36 -8.59
C ARG A 173 5.11 12.17 -9.45
N HIS A 174 4.44 11.19 -8.87
CA HIS A 174 3.96 10.02 -9.60
C HIS A 174 2.66 9.52 -8.98
N VAL A 175 1.76 9.06 -9.85
CA VAL A 175 0.51 8.41 -9.44
C VAL A 175 0.25 7.25 -10.38
N GLN A 176 0.09 6.06 -9.82
CA GLN A 176 -0.23 4.84 -10.57
C GLN A 176 -1.40 4.12 -9.91
N ARG A 177 -2.52 4.09 -10.62
CA ARG A 177 -3.67 3.28 -10.23
C ARG A 177 -3.47 1.85 -10.74
N ILE A 178 -3.69 0.88 -9.88
CA ILE A 178 -3.54 -0.55 -10.17
C ILE A 178 -4.93 -1.17 -10.04
N GLY A 179 -5.47 -1.61 -11.15
CA GLY A 179 -6.76 -2.27 -11.23
C GLY A 179 -6.76 -3.65 -10.58
N HIS A 180 -7.91 -4.29 -10.59
CA HIS A 180 -8.07 -5.59 -9.93
C HIS A 180 -7.34 -6.74 -10.63
N ALA A 181 -7.14 -6.62 -11.95
CA ALA A 181 -6.47 -7.61 -12.79
C ALA A 181 -5.04 -7.21 -13.16
N ASP A 182 -4.58 -6.04 -12.73
CA ASP A 182 -3.27 -5.52 -13.10
C ASP A 182 -2.19 -6.17 -12.24
N THR A 183 -1.00 -6.28 -12.83
CA THR A 183 0.19 -6.74 -12.12
C THR A 183 0.66 -5.66 -11.15
N LEU A 184 1.02 -6.07 -9.94
CA LEU A 184 1.62 -5.15 -8.97
C LEU A 184 3.00 -4.73 -9.44
N PRO A 185 3.39 -3.45 -9.22
CA PRO A 185 4.70 -2.97 -9.62
C PRO A 185 5.80 -3.71 -8.85
N THR A 186 6.87 -4.01 -9.53
CA THR A 186 8.07 -4.61 -8.95
C THR A 186 8.85 -3.60 -8.11
N VAL A 187 9.75 -4.09 -7.27
CA VAL A 187 10.68 -3.24 -6.50
C VAL A 187 11.50 -2.34 -7.43
N ALA A 188 11.96 -2.87 -8.57
CA ALA A 188 12.76 -2.10 -9.52
C ALA A 188 11.96 -0.96 -10.16
N GLU A 189 10.71 -1.19 -10.54
CA GLU A 189 9.81 -0.15 -11.06
C GLU A 189 9.56 0.94 -10.03
N LEU A 190 9.30 0.56 -8.77
CA LEU A 190 9.09 1.53 -7.69
C LEU A 190 10.34 2.35 -7.38
N LEU A 191 11.53 1.75 -7.40
CA LEU A 191 12.79 2.47 -7.24
C LEU A 191 13.05 3.43 -8.40
N SER A 192 12.71 3.05 -9.65
CA SER A 192 12.85 3.93 -10.80
C SER A 192 11.97 5.18 -10.73
N VAL A 193 10.80 5.08 -10.10
CA VAL A 193 9.92 6.24 -9.82
C VAL A 193 10.56 7.22 -8.83
N LEU A 194 11.37 6.74 -7.88
CA LEU A 194 12.00 7.55 -6.84
C LEU A 194 13.34 8.17 -7.30
N GLU A 195 13.99 7.61 -8.31
CA GLU A 195 15.31 8.06 -8.76
C GLU A 195 15.36 9.54 -9.17
N PRO A 196 14.41 10.10 -9.95
CA PRO A 196 14.38 11.52 -10.27
C PRO A 196 14.22 12.42 -9.03
N LEU A 197 13.53 11.92 -7.99
CA LEU A 197 13.30 12.69 -6.75
C LEU A 197 14.57 12.79 -5.91
N ARG A 198 15.45 11.80 -5.98
CA ARG A 198 16.75 11.80 -5.31
C ARG A 198 17.72 12.84 -5.93
N SER A 199 17.76 12.92 -7.26
CA SER A 199 18.64 13.84 -7.97
C SER A 199 18.23 15.31 -7.77
N ALA A 200 16.93 15.60 -7.72
CA ALA A 200 16.41 16.94 -7.45
C ALA A 200 16.80 17.46 -6.05
N SER A 201 16.92 16.58 -5.06
CA SER A 201 17.31 16.97 -3.69
C SER A 201 18.80 17.27 -3.55
N SER A 202 19.66 16.66 -4.36
CA SER A 202 21.12 16.91 -4.34
C SER A 202 21.47 18.29 -4.91
N SER A 203 20.71 18.81 -5.86
CA SER A 203 20.94 20.11 -6.48
C SER A 203 20.58 21.29 -5.58
N VAL A 204 19.61 21.13 -4.68
CA VAL A 204 19.20 22.17 -3.72
C VAL A 204 20.21 22.28 -2.56
N ALA A 205 20.82 21.17 -2.15
CA ALA A 205 21.83 21.16 -1.08
C ALA A 205 23.19 21.76 -1.48
N GLN A 206 23.46 21.91 -2.78
CA GLN A 206 24.70 22.52 -3.30
C GLN A 206 24.56 24.01 -3.62
N ALA A 207 23.36 24.58 -3.52
CA ALA A 207 23.05 25.97 -3.84
C ALA A 207 22.86 26.89 -2.59
N GLY A 208 22.99 26.32 -1.38
CA GLY A 208 22.92 27.04 -0.09
C GLY A 208 24.20 26.90 0.69
#